data_02b32f8ee5959bb93ca461df7dbd1f28
#
_entry.id   02b32f8ee5959bb93ca461df7dbd1f28
#
_cell.length_a   1.000
_cell.length_b   1.000
_cell.length_c   1.000
_cell.angle_alpha   90.00
_cell.angle_beta   90.00
_cell.angle_gamma   90.00
#
_symmetry.space_group_name_H-M   'P 1'
#
loop_
_entity.id
_entity.type
_entity.pdbx_description
1 polymer ?
#
loop_
_entity_poly.entity_id
_entity_poly.type
_entity_poly.pdbx_seq_one_letter_code
_entity_poly.pdbx_strand_id
1 'polypeptide(L)'
;MTARPGLVLKIFLLALAGMAVQQPVLAAGGAIPVAANLAESAKMAQQQGLPTIVYVSRDACPYCRTLTDSILGPMYAAGKFKDRAVLIELSLDNADPLTGFDGQPITAKEFAQQYKAQITPTLLFLDAGGREISKRRIGISNLELYSQYLQRSIDAALTVTRSSAE
;
A
#
# COMPACT_ATOMS: atom_id res chain seq x y z
N MET A 1 6.76 67.31 -51.34
CA MET A 1 6.46 67.48 -49.91
C MET A 1 5.90 66.20 -49.37
N THR A 2 6.77 65.42 -48.89
CA THR A 2 6.52 63.93 -48.70
C THR A 2 6.46 63.58 -47.25
N ALA A 3 5.29 63.16 -46.82
CA ALA A 3 5.06 62.63 -45.48
C ALA A 3 5.45 61.16 -45.47
N ARG A 4 6.32 60.73 -44.52
CA ARG A 4 6.65 59.36 -44.24
C ARG A 4 5.70 58.80 -43.21
N PRO A 5 5.01 57.67 -43.45
CA PRO A 5 4.24 57.01 -42.41
C PRO A 5 5.16 56.15 -41.53
N GLY A 6 5.03 56.33 -40.23
CA GLY A 6 5.78 55.58 -39.21
C GLY A 6 5.36 54.12 -39.14
N LEU A 7 6.39 53.31 -39.05
CA LEU A 7 6.32 51.87 -38.83
C LEU A 7 5.91 51.60 -37.39
N VAL A 8 4.65 51.25 -37.18
CA VAL A 8 4.15 50.79 -35.86
C VAL A 8 4.50 49.34 -35.69
N LEU A 9 5.59 49.10 -34.99
CA LEU A 9 6.02 47.77 -34.58
C LEU A 9 5.08 47.27 -33.47
N LYS A 10 4.08 46.45 -33.84
CA LYS A 10 3.24 45.72 -32.87
C LYS A 10 4.07 44.61 -32.23
N ILE A 11 4.53 44.87 -31.02
CA ILE A 11 5.13 43.85 -30.15
C ILE A 11 3.97 43.00 -29.62
N PHE A 12 3.81 41.82 -30.20
CA PHE A 12 2.92 40.79 -29.67
C PHE A 12 3.62 40.14 -28.47
N LEU A 13 3.32 40.60 -27.27
CA LEU A 13 3.70 39.88 -26.04
C LEU A 13 2.82 38.61 -25.94
N LEU A 14 3.41 37.48 -26.32
CA LEU A 14 2.85 36.17 -25.99
C LEU A 14 2.99 35.97 -24.47
N ALA A 15 1.91 36.21 -23.73
CA ALA A 15 1.80 35.76 -22.36
C ALA A 15 1.58 34.23 -22.37
N LEU A 16 2.66 33.45 -22.25
CA LEU A 16 2.56 32.02 -21.87
C LEU A 16 2.05 31.98 -20.43
N ALA A 17 0.75 31.86 -20.26
CA ALA A 17 0.18 31.46 -19.00
C ALA A 17 0.61 30.00 -18.72
N GLY A 18 1.69 29.84 -17.96
CA GLY A 18 2.10 28.55 -17.41
C GLY A 18 1.00 28.05 -16.50
N MET A 19 0.15 27.13 -17.00
CA MET A 19 -0.71 26.32 -16.15
C MET A 19 0.19 25.44 -15.30
N ALA A 20 0.48 25.88 -14.08
CA ALA A 20 1.06 25.04 -13.06
C ALA A 20 0.04 23.91 -12.80
N VAL A 21 0.29 22.74 -13.34
CA VAL A 21 -0.40 21.52 -12.96
C VAL A 21 -0.03 21.26 -11.51
N GLN A 22 -0.89 21.71 -10.60
CA GLN A 22 -0.81 21.32 -9.20
C GLN A 22 -1.15 19.83 -9.13
N GLN A 23 -0.09 19.01 -9.13
CA GLN A 23 -0.23 17.62 -8.76
C GLN A 23 -0.70 17.60 -7.30
N PRO A 24 -1.80 16.88 -6.97
CA PRO A 24 -2.15 16.69 -5.58
C PRO A 24 -0.98 15.95 -4.94
N VAL A 25 -0.25 16.63 -4.06
CA VAL A 25 0.63 15.97 -3.11
C VAL A 25 -0.32 15.17 -2.23
N LEU A 26 -0.46 13.88 -2.54
CA LEU A 26 -1.02 12.92 -1.61
C LEU A 26 -0.16 13.04 -0.37
N ALA A 27 -0.68 13.74 0.63
CA ALA A 27 -0.09 13.77 1.95
C ALA A 27 0.04 12.30 2.37
N ALA A 28 1.28 11.81 2.41
CA ALA A 28 1.62 10.54 3.02
C ALA A 28 1.40 10.68 4.52
N GLY A 29 0.14 10.85 4.92
CA GLY A 29 -0.30 10.68 6.29
C GLY A 29 -0.13 9.20 6.60
N GLY A 30 0.65 8.87 7.61
CA GLY A 30 1.10 7.53 7.96
C GLY A 30 0.03 6.49 8.32
N ALA A 31 -1.17 6.59 7.75
CA ALA A 31 -2.22 5.59 7.87
C ALA A 31 -1.99 4.47 6.84
N ILE A 32 -2.06 3.24 7.32
CA ILE A 32 -2.00 2.05 6.47
C ILE A 32 -3.25 2.03 5.58
N PRO A 33 -3.14 1.86 4.25
CA PRO A 33 -4.29 1.80 3.36
C PRO A 33 -5.23 0.65 3.73
N VAL A 34 -6.53 0.91 3.73
CA VAL A 34 -7.56 -0.11 3.94
C VAL A 34 -7.78 -0.89 2.64
N ALA A 35 -7.89 -2.21 2.74
CA ALA A 35 -8.12 -3.10 1.61
C ALA A 35 -9.53 -2.90 1.05
N ALA A 36 -9.63 -2.47 -0.20
CA ALA A 36 -10.87 -2.41 -0.98
C ALA A 36 -10.80 -3.37 -2.18
N ASN A 37 -9.62 -3.51 -2.79
CA ASN A 37 -9.41 -4.35 -3.96
C ASN A 37 -8.03 -5.03 -3.85
N LEU A 38 -8.04 -6.32 -3.46
CA LEU A 38 -6.82 -7.10 -3.28
C LEU A 38 -6.17 -7.43 -4.64
N ALA A 39 -6.96 -7.68 -5.68
CA ALA A 39 -6.44 -7.96 -7.03
C ALA A 39 -5.68 -6.75 -7.59
N GLU A 40 -6.18 -5.54 -7.40
CA GLU A 40 -5.50 -4.32 -7.83
C GLU A 40 -4.22 -4.07 -7.03
N SER A 41 -4.29 -4.21 -5.70
CA SER A 41 -3.12 -4.08 -4.82
C SER A 41 -2.03 -5.09 -5.18
N ALA A 42 -2.42 -6.34 -5.45
CA ALA A 42 -1.50 -7.39 -5.88
C ALA A 42 -0.88 -7.13 -7.25
N LYS A 43 -1.68 -6.61 -8.20
CA LYS A 43 -1.19 -6.21 -9.53
C LYS A 43 -0.15 -5.07 -9.42
N MET A 44 -0.41 -4.06 -8.59
CA MET A 44 0.56 -2.99 -8.35
C MET A 44 1.84 -3.52 -7.70
N ALA A 45 1.73 -4.43 -6.74
CA ALA A 45 2.87 -5.07 -6.11
C ALA A 45 3.68 -5.89 -7.13
N GLN A 46 3.02 -6.69 -7.96
CA GLN A 46 3.63 -7.51 -9.00
C GLN A 46 4.42 -6.66 -10.01
N GLN A 47 3.86 -5.54 -10.48
CA GLN A 47 4.53 -4.64 -11.41
C GLN A 47 5.84 -4.06 -10.85
N GLN A 48 5.97 -4.01 -9.53
CA GLN A 48 7.16 -3.52 -8.82
C GLN A 48 8.06 -4.66 -8.33
N GLY A 49 7.70 -5.93 -8.56
CA GLY A 49 8.42 -7.09 -8.04
C GLY A 49 8.37 -7.18 -6.51
N LEU A 50 7.23 -6.80 -5.91
CA LEU A 50 7.02 -6.73 -4.46
C LEU A 50 5.97 -7.74 -4.00
N PRO A 51 6.10 -8.29 -2.76
CA PRO A 51 5.02 -9.01 -2.12
C PRO A 51 3.93 -8.07 -1.61
N THR A 52 2.71 -8.60 -1.46
CA THR A 52 1.61 -7.94 -0.76
C THR A 52 1.55 -8.43 0.69
N ILE A 53 1.50 -7.51 1.65
CA ILE A 53 1.27 -7.81 3.06
C ILE A 53 -0.16 -7.43 3.40
N VAL A 54 -0.98 -8.43 3.76
CA VAL A 54 -2.33 -8.21 4.28
C VAL A 54 -2.28 -8.27 5.80
N TYR A 55 -2.48 -7.11 6.42
CA TYR A 55 -2.61 -6.98 7.87
C TYR A 55 -4.07 -7.17 8.26
N VAL A 56 -4.39 -8.33 8.82
CA VAL A 56 -5.74 -8.67 9.29
C VAL A 56 -5.91 -8.14 10.71
N SER A 57 -6.88 -7.24 10.91
CA SER A 57 -7.14 -6.52 12.14
C SER A 57 -8.61 -6.60 12.60
N ARG A 58 -8.91 -6.00 13.74
CA ARG A 58 -10.25 -5.69 14.26
C ARG A 58 -10.23 -4.38 15.02
N ASP A 59 -11.37 -3.70 15.08
CA ASP A 59 -11.51 -2.43 15.79
C ASP A 59 -11.34 -2.60 17.31
N ALA A 60 -12.01 -3.59 17.90
CA ALA A 60 -11.93 -3.89 19.33
C ALA A 60 -10.77 -4.85 19.68
N CYS A 61 -9.58 -4.62 19.11
CA CYS A 61 -8.41 -5.46 19.29
C CYS A 61 -7.24 -4.65 19.92
N PRO A 62 -6.98 -4.78 21.23
CA PRO A 62 -5.88 -4.06 21.88
C PRO A 62 -4.51 -4.34 21.27
N TYR A 63 -4.23 -5.60 20.91
CA TYR A 63 -2.98 -5.99 20.25
C TYR A 63 -2.86 -5.40 18.84
N CYS A 64 -3.98 -5.25 18.12
CA CYS A 64 -3.97 -4.58 16.81
C CYS A 64 -3.58 -3.11 16.96
N ARG A 65 -4.19 -2.39 17.91
CA ARG A 65 -3.81 -1.00 18.22
C ARG A 65 -2.33 -0.89 18.60
N THR A 66 -1.87 -1.73 19.54
CA THR A 66 -0.46 -1.75 19.94
C THR A 66 0.46 -1.95 18.73
N LEU A 67 0.13 -2.91 17.84
CA LEU A 67 0.93 -3.18 16.65
C LEU A 67 0.93 -2.00 15.67
N THR A 68 -0.25 -1.42 15.42
CA THR A 68 -0.40 -0.27 14.52
C THR A 68 0.34 0.94 15.08
N ASP A 69 0.10 1.31 16.34
CA ASP A 69 0.62 2.54 16.93
C ASP A 69 2.14 2.49 17.17
N SER A 70 2.66 1.34 17.58
CA SER A 70 4.06 1.20 17.99
C SER A 70 4.98 0.69 16.88
N ILE A 71 4.48 -0.01 15.86
CA ILE A 71 5.32 -0.66 14.84
C ILE A 71 4.89 -0.31 13.42
N LEU A 72 3.68 -0.72 12.98
CA LEU A 72 3.31 -0.64 11.57
C LEU A 72 3.15 0.80 11.09
N GLY A 73 2.45 1.64 11.86
CA GLY A 73 2.24 3.06 11.53
C GLY A 73 3.55 3.85 11.44
N PRO A 74 4.41 3.82 12.47
CA PRO A 74 5.73 4.45 12.42
C PRO A 74 6.61 3.92 11.27
N MET A 75 6.61 2.60 11.02
CA MET A 75 7.35 2.01 9.89
C MET A 75 6.78 2.47 8.54
N TYR A 76 5.45 2.54 8.42
CA TYR A 76 4.78 2.99 7.20
C TYR A 76 5.08 4.45 6.92
N ALA A 77 4.92 5.31 7.92
CA ALA A 77 5.23 6.75 7.84
C ALA A 77 6.71 7.02 7.49
N ALA A 78 7.62 6.18 8.01
CA ALA A 78 9.06 6.25 7.71
C ALA A 78 9.44 5.62 6.35
N GLY A 79 8.47 5.18 5.54
CA GLY A 79 8.71 4.58 4.22
C GLY A 79 9.43 3.22 4.26
N LYS A 80 9.40 2.49 5.39
CA LYS A 80 10.10 1.21 5.54
C LYS A 80 9.53 0.07 4.69
N PHE A 81 8.33 0.25 4.13
CA PHE A 81 7.71 -0.67 3.18
C PHE A 81 7.96 -0.28 1.72
N LYS A 82 8.39 0.97 1.47
CA LYS A 82 8.71 1.43 0.12
C LYS A 82 9.75 0.51 -0.53
N ASP A 83 9.51 0.13 -1.78
CA ASP A 83 10.37 -0.76 -2.58
C ASP A 83 10.62 -2.15 -1.96
N ARG A 84 9.81 -2.54 -0.97
CA ARG A 84 9.96 -3.83 -0.26
C ARG A 84 8.66 -4.63 -0.15
N ALA A 85 7.52 -3.98 0.02
CA ALA A 85 6.21 -4.64 0.08
C ALA A 85 5.07 -3.62 -0.06
N VAL A 86 3.95 -4.04 -0.59
CA VAL A 86 2.69 -3.30 -0.50
C VAL A 86 1.97 -3.74 0.77
N LEU A 87 1.82 -2.83 1.74
CA LEU A 87 1.10 -3.10 3.00
C LEU A 87 -0.32 -2.54 2.90
N ILE A 88 -1.31 -3.38 3.19
CA ILE A 88 -2.73 -3.03 3.26
C ILE A 88 -3.36 -3.63 4.51
N GLU A 89 -4.31 -2.92 5.13
CA GLU A 89 -5.06 -3.39 6.29
C GLU A 89 -6.42 -3.95 5.86
N LEU A 90 -6.81 -5.09 6.42
CA LEU A 90 -8.10 -5.73 6.25
C LEU A 90 -8.74 -5.90 7.64
N SER A 91 -9.67 -4.98 7.97
CA SER A 91 -10.44 -5.09 9.22
C SER A 91 -11.55 -6.11 9.06
N LEU A 92 -11.62 -7.09 9.99
CA LEU A 92 -12.69 -8.11 10.03
C LEU A 92 -14.05 -7.53 10.45
N ASP A 93 -14.06 -6.30 10.95
CA ASP A 93 -15.28 -5.60 11.36
C ASP A 93 -15.84 -4.74 10.21
N ASN A 94 -15.07 -4.57 9.12
CA ASN A 94 -15.59 -3.96 7.91
C ASN A 94 -16.59 -4.90 7.23
N ALA A 95 -17.85 -4.43 7.10
CA ALA A 95 -18.93 -5.17 6.46
C ALA A 95 -18.97 -4.97 4.94
N ASP A 96 -18.25 -3.97 4.40
CA ASP A 96 -18.25 -3.70 2.98
C ASP A 96 -17.57 -4.83 2.21
N PRO A 97 -18.15 -5.26 1.08
CA PRO A 97 -17.50 -6.23 0.22
C PRO A 97 -16.24 -5.62 -0.39
N LEU A 98 -15.20 -6.44 -0.54
CA LEU A 98 -13.97 -6.09 -1.24
C LEU A 98 -13.78 -7.04 -2.44
N THR A 99 -12.87 -6.67 -3.34
CA THR A 99 -12.46 -7.56 -4.43
C THR A 99 -11.32 -8.47 -3.96
N GLY A 100 -11.51 -9.78 -4.07
CA GLY A 100 -10.49 -10.79 -3.74
C GLY A 100 -9.33 -10.83 -4.73
N PHE A 101 -8.33 -11.69 -4.48
CA PHE A 101 -7.19 -11.87 -5.37
C PHE A 101 -7.57 -12.45 -6.75
N ASP A 102 -8.68 -13.19 -6.81
CA ASP A 102 -9.27 -13.77 -8.03
C ASP A 102 -10.17 -12.80 -8.79
N GLY A 103 -10.31 -11.56 -8.30
CA GLY A 103 -11.18 -10.54 -8.87
C GLY A 103 -12.65 -10.69 -8.51
N GLN A 104 -13.02 -11.68 -7.68
CA GLN A 104 -14.41 -11.89 -7.25
C GLN A 104 -14.71 -11.10 -5.97
N PRO A 105 -15.98 -10.69 -5.77
CA PRO A 105 -16.39 -10.09 -4.50
C PRO A 105 -16.22 -11.08 -3.34
N ILE A 106 -15.66 -10.59 -2.23
CA ILE A 106 -15.45 -11.37 -1.01
C ILE A 106 -15.63 -10.45 0.20
N THR A 107 -16.06 -10.98 1.33
CA THR A 107 -16.07 -10.25 2.59
C THR A 107 -14.74 -10.44 3.35
N ALA A 108 -14.41 -9.52 4.25
CA ALA A 108 -13.23 -9.65 5.11
C ALA A 108 -13.26 -10.94 5.95
N LYS A 109 -14.45 -11.38 6.37
CA LYS A 109 -14.63 -12.62 7.14
C LYS A 109 -14.37 -13.87 6.29
N GLU A 110 -14.89 -13.91 5.06
CA GLU A 110 -14.63 -15.01 4.12
C GLU A 110 -13.14 -15.09 3.76
N PHE A 111 -12.51 -13.95 3.49
CA PHE A 111 -11.06 -13.88 3.32
C PHE A 111 -10.33 -14.50 4.53
N ALA A 112 -10.66 -14.08 5.75
CA ALA A 112 -10.02 -14.60 6.93
C ALA A 112 -10.27 -16.10 7.16
N GLN A 113 -11.42 -16.64 6.74
CA GLN A 113 -11.70 -18.09 6.76
C GLN A 113 -10.83 -18.82 5.74
N GLN A 114 -10.76 -18.34 4.50
CA GLN A 114 -9.95 -18.90 3.43
C GLN A 114 -8.47 -19.01 3.83
N TYR A 115 -7.93 -17.94 4.42
CA TYR A 115 -6.53 -17.88 4.85
C TYR A 115 -6.30 -18.41 6.27
N LYS A 116 -7.33 -18.87 6.98
CA LYS A 116 -7.26 -19.29 8.41
C LYS A 116 -6.61 -18.18 9.27
N ALA A 117 -7.03 -16.95 9.06
CA ALA A 117 -6.49 -15.73 9.67
C ALA A 117 -7.52 -15.01 10.55
N GLN A 118 -8.33 -15.77 11.32
CA GLN A 118 -9.35 -15.22 12.22
C GLN A 118 -8.76 -14.66 13.52
N ILE A 119 -7.52 -15.03 13.86
CA ILE A 119 -6.80 -14.47 15.02
C ILE A 119 -6.18 -13.15 14.60
N THR A 120 -6.43 -12.09 15.39
CA THR A 120 -5.89 -10.75 15.11
C THR A 120 -4.96 -10.28 16.23
N PRO A 121 -3.91 -9.53 15.90
CA PRO A 121 -3.45 -9.21 14.54
C PRO A 121 -2.81 -10.41 13.83
N THR A 122 -2.99 -10.51 12.51
CA THR A 122 -2.22 -11.44 11.66
C THR A 122 -1.70 -10.70 10.44
N LEU A 123 -0.43 -10.90 10.11
CA LEU A 123 0.17 -10.44 8.85
C LEU A 123 0.41 -11.63 7.93
N LEU A 124 -0.18 -11.60 6.75
CA LEU A 124 0.01 -12.55 5.66
C LEU A 124 0.96 -11.94 4.63
N PHE A 125 1.90 -12.71 4.11
CA PHE A 125 2.85 -12.31 3.08
C PHE A 125 2.52 -13.08 1.80
N LEU A 126 1.94 -12.40 0.83
CA LEU A 126 1.28 -13.02 -0.32
C LEU A 126 1.94 -12.59 -1.63
N ASP A 127 1.94 -13.51 -2.61
CA ASP A 127 2.27 -13.19 -4.00
C ASP A 127 1.07 -12.56 -4.72
N ALA A 128 1.24 -12.26 -6.01
CA ALA A 128 0.20 -11.63 -6.82
C ALA A 128 -1.05 -12.51 -7.02
N GLY A 129 -0.93 -13.83 -6.86
CA GLY A 129 -2.05 -14.77 -6.90
C GLY A 129 -2.70 -15.00 -5.53
N GLY A 130 -2.26 -14.30 -4.48
CA GLY A 130 -2.76 -14.49 -3.12
C GLY A 130 -2.19 -15.72 -2.41
N ARG A 131 -1.16 -16.37 -2.96
CA ARG A 131 -0.49 -17.50 -2.31
C ARG A 131 0.47 -17.00 -1.23
N GLU A 132 0.47 -17.64 -0.05
CA GLU A 132 1.39 -17.31 1.04
C GLU A 132 2.82 -17.76 0.69
N ILE A 133 3.75 -16.81 0.70
CA ILE A 133 5.15 -16.99 0.27
C ILE A 133 6.18 -16.78 1.38
N SER A 134 5.73 -16.35 2.56
CA SER A 134 6.57 -16.27 3.75
C SER A 134 5.75 -16.56 4.99
N LYS A 135 6.40 -16.99 6.06
CA LYS A 135 5.74 -17.34 7.32
C LYS A 135 4.96 -16.15 7.88
N ARG A 136 3.65 -16.32 8.03
CA ARG A 136 2.75 -15.33 8.64
C ARG A 136 3.16 -14.96 10.06
N ARG A 137 2.76 -13.79 10.50
CA ARG A 137 2.91 -13.34 11.87
C ARG A 137 1.55 -13.32 12.55
N ILE A 138 1.39 -14.02 13.65
CA ILE A 138 0.14 -14.09 14.45
C ILE A 138 0.41 -13.47 15.80
N GLY A 139 -0.39 -12.49 16.20
CA GLY A 139 -0.25 -11.80 17.49
C GLY A 139 1.07 -11.05 17.64
N ILE A 140 1.36 -10.65 18.87
CA ILE A 140 2.60 -10.00 19.29
C ILE A 140 3.27 -10.88 20.33
N SER A 141 4.29 -11.63 19.96
CA SER A 141 5.04 -12.48 20.91
C SER A 141 6.09 -11.67 21.69
N ASN A 142 6.71 -10.69 21.06
CA ASN A 142 7.69 -9.79 21.66
C ASN A 142 7.68 -8.48 20.88
N LEU A 143 7.23 -7.39 21.51
CA LEU A 143 7.09 -6.08 20.86
C LEU A 143 8.43 -5.45 20.48
N GLU A 144 9.45 -5.60 21.34
CA GLU A 144 10.77 -5.00 21.13
C GLU A 144 11.47 -5.58 19.87
N LEU A 145 11.29 -6.87 19.64
CA LEU A 145 11.88 -7.58 18.51
C LEU A 145 10.96 -7.67 17.30
N TYR A 146 9.71 -7.20 17.42
CA TYR A 146 8.70 -7.39 16.37
C TYR A 146 9.11 -6.78 15.04
N SER A 147 9.64 -5.57 15.04
CA SER A 147 10.10 -4.91 13.82
C SER A 147 11.21 -5.70 13.10
N GLN A 148 12.12 -6.33 13.85
CA GLN A 148 13.17 -7.17 13.27
C GLN A 148 12.59 -8.45 12.66
N TYR A 149 11.65 -9.09 13.37
CA TYR A 149 10.97 -10.29 12.84
C TYR A 149 10.14 -9.98 11.61
N LEU A 150 9.45 -8.84 11.61
CA LEU A 150 8.69 -8.37 10.46
C LEU A 150 9.59 -8.14 9.26
N GLN A 151 10.71 -7.45 9.45
CA GLN A 151 11.67 -7.19 8.38
C GLN A 151 12.22 -8.49 7.77
N ARG A 152 12.58 -9.48 8.58
CA ARG A 152 13.01 -10.81 8.08
C ARG A 152 11.92 -11.50 7.25
N SER A 153 10.64 -11.39 7.67
CA SER A 153 9.53 -11.98 6.90
C SER A 153 9.32 -11.24 5.57
N ILE A 154 9.50 -9.91 5.56
CA ILE A 154 9.47 -9.12 4.32
C ILE A 154 10.62 -9.52 3.39
N ASP A 155 11.84 -9.64 3.90
CA ASP A 155 13.01 -10.03 3.09
C ASP A 155 12.83 -11.43 2.48
N ALA A 156 12.31 -12.37 3.26
CA ALA A 156 12.02 -13.72 2.78
C ALA A 156 10.96 -13.70 1.67
N ALA A 157 9.86 -12.95 1.86
CA ALA A 157 8.80 -12.80 0.85
C ALA A 157 9.33 -12.13 -0.42
N LEU A 158 10.12 -11.06 -0.27
CA LEU A 158 10.71 -10.32 -1.39
C LEU A 158 11.66 -11.19 -2.22
N THR A 159 12.46 -12.03 -1.56
CA THR A 159 13.33 -12.99 -2.23
C THR A 159 12.51 -13.96 -3.09
N VAL A 160 11.45 -14.55 -2.53
CA VAL A 160 10.57 -15.47 -3.28
C VAL A 160 9.89 -14.75 -4.45
N THR A 161 9.38 -13.53 -4.24
CA THR A 161 8.70 -12.76 -5.30
C THR A 161 9.64 -12.50 -6.47
N ARG A 162 10.88 -12.09 -6.21
CA ARG A 162 11.86 -11.77 -7.25
C ARG A 162 12.36 -13.01 -8.00
N SER A 163 12.59 -14.13 -7.30
CA SER A 163 13.00 -15.38 -7.95
C SER A 163 11.88 -16.02 -8.79
N SER A 164 10.62 -15.65 -8.58
CA SER A 164 9.49 -16.14 -9.37
C SER A 164 9.21 -15.30 -10.62
N ALA A 165 9.91 -14.17 -10.78
CA ALA A 165 9.76 -13.25 -11.92
C ALA A 165 10.86 -13.45 -13.00
N GLU A 166 11.88 -14.27 -12.69
CA GLU A 166 12.93 -14.70 -13.62
C GLU A 166 12.51 -15.97 -14.37
#